data_e617bd97cfd517c06cbb76df4e2fa446
#
_entry.id   e617bd97cfd517c06cbb76df4e2fa446
#
_cell.length_a   1.000
_cell.length_b   1.000
_cell.length_c   1.000
_cell.angle_alpha   90.00
_cell.angle_beta   90.00
_cell.angle_gamma   90.00
#
_symmetry.space_group_name_H-M   'P 1'
#
loop_
_entity.id
_entity.type
_entity.pdbx_description
1 polymer ?
#
loop_
_entity_poly.entity_id
_entity_poly.type
_entity_poly.pdbx_seq_one_letter_code
_entity_poly.pdbx_strand_id
1 'polypeptide(L)'
;DHGAVLARYVNVDAASFIHALLIAQSKYHADIYRVSVDTLDYVTVMKTYRSLELDMDHVQPVSISVDTNAAHFVDATTKTHRESYRSGLCSVCITNIRNVQDTLAAEGIPCVLMAPSSDNYISEVRRLILSWHVKEKAKEGSVIIRIHAEISGDYYLNRKTMVQSVLDLAKLAEQIVLFAQLVSGAYLRMGEQDFA
;
A
#
# COMPACT_ATOMS: atom_id res chain seq x y z
N ASP A 1 32.80 9.24 3.19
CA ASP A 1 31.64 9.44 4.05
C ASP A 1 30.36 9.13 3.27
N HIS A 2 29.83 7.94 3.48
CA HIS A 2 28.53 7.60 2.90
C HIS A 2 27.47 8.31 3.72
N GLY A 3 26.86 9.36 3.15
CA GLY A 3 25.78 10.11 3.80
C GLY A 3 24.67 9.16 4.28
N ALA A 4 24.16 9.38 5.47
CA ALA A 4 23.09 8.56 6.02
C ALA A 4 21.83 8.69 5.16
N VAL A 5 21.40 7.59 4.55
CA VAL A 5 20.13 7.53 3.81
C VAL A 5 18.98 7.41 4.81
N LEU A 6 18.02 8.32 4.72
CA LEU A 6 16.76 8.19 5.43
C LEU A 6 15.77 7.46 4.53
N ALA A 7 15.28 6.33 5.00
CA ALA A 7 14.25 5.55 4.30
C ALA A 7 13.03 5.36 5.20
N ARG A 8 11.85 5.38 4.62
CA ARG A 8 10.57 5.09 5.27
C ARG A 8 9.76 4.15 4.39
N TYR A 9 9.04 3.27 5.03
CA TYR A 9 8.06 2.41 4.35
C TYR A 9 6.69 3.06 4.43
N VAL A 10 5.95 2.99 3.33
CA VAL A 10 4.54 3.41 3.32
C VAL A 10 3.70 2.17 3.57
N ASN A 11 3.06 2.12 4.72
CA ASN A 11 2.21 1.00 5.11
C ASN A 11 0.79 1.17 4.55
N VAL A 12 0.12 0.04 4.35
CA VAL A 12 -1.33 0.00 4.14
C VAL A 12 -2.07 0.24 5.46
N ASP A 13 -3.26 0.81 5.37
CA ASP A 13 -4.08 1.20 6.52
C ASP A 13 -5.56 0.85 6.30
N ALA A 14 -6.41 1.30 7.22
CA ALA A 14 -7.86 1.12 7.13
C ALA A 14 -8.46 1.70 5.83
N ALA A 15 -7.96 2.85 5.34
CA ALA A 15 -8.44 3.43 4.09
C ALA A 15 -8.06 2.58 2.87
N SER A 16 -6.85 2.03 2.86
CA SER A 16 -6.40 1.05 1.86
C SER A 16 -7.29 -0.19 1.85
N PHE A 17 -7.67 -0.67 3.03
CA PHE A 17 -8.54 -1.83 3.16
C PHE A 17 -9.97 -1.54 2.68
N ILE A 18 -10.55 -0.40 3.02
CA ILE A 18 -11.86 0.04 2.51
C ILE A 18 -11.84 0.08 0.99
N HIS A 19 -10.80 0.66 0.39
CA HIS A 19 -10.65 0.70 -1.05
C HIS A 19 -10.58 -0.71 -1.65
N ALA A 20 -9.85 -1.64 -1.02
CA ALA A 20 -9.77 -3.03 -1.46
C ALA A 20 -11.14 -3.74 -1.38
N LEU A 21 -11.94 -3.49 -0.33
CA LEU A 21 -13.31 -4.02 -0.20
C LEU A 21 -14.22 -3.50 -1.33
N LEU A 22 -14.11 -2.21 -1.67
CA LEU A 22 -14.87 -1.63 -2.79
C LEU A 22 -14.50 -2.26 -4.14
N ILE A 23 -13.21 -2.51 -4.37
CA ILE A 23 -12.75 -3.24 -5.57
C ILE A 23 -13.27 -4.68 -5.54
N ALA A 24 -13.17 -5.37 -4.42
CA ALA A 24 -13.66 -6.73 -4.26
C ALA A 24 -15.15 -6.84 -4.64
N GLN A 25 -15.96 -5.93 -4.14
CA GLN A 25 -17.38 -5.88 -4.43
C GLN A 25 -17.68 -5.49 -5.88
N SER A 26 -17.02 -4.44 -6.40
CA SER A 26 -17.36 -3.89 -7.73
C SER A 26 -16.82 -4.75 -8.87
N LYS A 27 -15.62 -5.33 -8.74
CA LYS A 27 -14.94 -6.09 -9.79
C LYS A 27 -15.28 -7.57 -9.75
N TYR A 28 -15.35 -8.14 -8.55
CA TYR A 28 -15.50 -9.58 -8.37
C TYR A 28 -16.90 -9.99 -7.85
N HIS A 29 -17.76 -9.00 -7.52
CA HIS A 29 -19.05 -9.23 -6.85
C HIS A 29 -18.91 -10.11 -5.61
N ALA A 30 -17.77 -9.96 -4.92
CA ALA A 30 -17.42 -10.77 -3.77
C ALA A 30 -18.23 -10.38 -2.53
N ASP A 31 -18.48 -11.37 -1.68
CA ASP A 31 -19.02 -11.14 -0.35
C ASP A 31 -17.94 -10.51 0.53
N ILE A 32 -18.06 -9.20 0.76
CA ILE A 32 -17.09 -8.43 1.55
C ILE A 32 -17.08 -8.78 3.04
N TYR A 33 -18.04 -9.53 3.52
CA TYR A 33 -18.07 -10.03 4.90
C TYR A 33 -17.14 -11.22 5.12
N ARG A 34 -16.77 -11.93 4.04
CA ARG A 34 -15.90 -13.10 4.06
C ARG A 34 -14.67 -12.86 3.20
N VAL A 35 -13.68 -12.21 3.77
CA VAL A 35 -12.42 -11.90 3.09
C VAL A 35 -11.24 -12.57 3.80
N SER A 36 -10.18 -12.86 3.06
CA SER A 36 -8.89 -13.31 3.59
C SER A 36 -7.89 -12.18 3.47
N VAL A 37 -7.22 -11.79 4.57
CA VAL A 37 -6.33 -10.63 4.64
C VAL A 37 -5.02 -11.00 5.30
N ASP A 38 -3.88 -10.65 4.71
CA ASP A 38 -2.54 -11.04 5.20
C ASP A 38 -1.73 -9.90 5.87
N THR A 39 -2.06 -8.66 5.58
CA THR A 39 -1.19 -7.51 5.89
C THR A 39 -1.71 -6.58 6.96
N LEU A 40 -2.95 -6.76 7.35
CA LEU A 40 -3.55 -6.03 8.46
C LEU A 40 -3.83 -6.97 9.62
N ASP A 41 -3.56 -6.49 10.82
CA ASP A 41 -3.95 -7.23 12.02
C ASP A 41 -5.48 -7.31 12.16
N TYR A 42 -5.94 -8.36 12.81
CA TYR A 42 -7.36 -8.62 13.00
C TYR A 42 -8.10 -7.46 13.67
N VAL A 43 -7.45 -6.76 14.60
CA VAL A 43 -8.06 -5.64 15.33
C VAL A 43 -8.33 -4.48 14.38
N THR A 44 -7.39 -4.15 13.50
CA THR A 44 -7.53 -3.11 12.47
C THR A 44 -8.63 -3.47 11.48
N VAL A 45 -8.67 -4.71 11.00
CA VAL A 45 -9.74 -5.20 10.13
C VAL A 45 -11.11 -5.03 10.78
N MET A 46 -11.28 -5.51 12.00
CA MET A 46 -12.57 -5.42 12.72
C MET A 46 -12.98 -3.99 13.06
N LYS A 47 -12.02 -3.12 13.41
CA LYS A 47 -12.29 -1.68 13.60
C LYS A 47 -12.78 -1.03 12.32
N THR A 48 -12.20 -1.39 11.17
CA THR A 48 -12.61 -0.86 9.86
C THR A 48 -14.05 -1.27 9.53
N TYR A 49 -14.41 -2.54 9.72
CA TYR A 49 -15.80 -2.98 9.52
C TYR A 49 -16.79 -2.23 10.41
N ARG A 50 -16.45 -2.02 11.69
CA ARG A 50 -17.30 -1.22 12.60
C ARG A 50 -17.46 0.22 12.15
N SER A 51 -16.38 0.83 11.62
CA SER A 51 -16.45 2.23 11.14
C SER A 51 -17.28 2.38 9.86
N LEU A 52 -17.52 1.30 9.14
CA LEU A 52 -18.39 1.26 7.97
C LEU A 52 -19.85 0.97 8.33
N GLU A 53 -20.18 0.83 9.63
CA GLU A 53 -21.51 0.52 10.13
C GLU A 53 -22.12 -0.75 9.50
N LEU A 54 -21.26 -1.70 9.09
CA LEU A 54 -21.69 -2.97 8.53
C LEU A 54 -22.21 -3.91 9.62
N ASP A 55 -23.10 -4.83 9.23
CA ASP A 55 -23.63 -5.85 10.13
C ASP A 55 -22.52 -6.80 10.59
N MET A 56 -22.12 -6.62 11.85
CA MET A 56 -20.99 -7.34 12.45
C MET A 56 -21.27 -8.83 12.66
N ASP A 57 -22.52 -9.26 12.69
CA ASP A 57 -22.90 -10.66 12.89
C ASP A 57 -22.53 -11.52 11.66
N HIS A 58 -22.39 -10.87 10.51
CA HIS A 58 -21.99 -11.52 9.26
C HIS A 58 -20.49 -11.41 8.94
N VAL A 59 -19.73 -10.58 9.68
CA VAL A 59 -18.31 -10.31 9.42
C VAL A 59 -17.46 -11.49 9.89
N GLN A 60 -16.85 -12.22 8.95
CA GLN A 60 -16.01 -13.39 9.21
C GLN A 60 -14.68 -13.29 8.42
N PRO A 61 -13.81 -12.32 8.72
CA PRO A 61 -12.55 -12.20 8.00
C PRO A 61 -11.56 -13.25 8.48
N VAL A 62 -10.82 -13.82 7.54
CA VAL A 62 -9.68 -14.68 7.81
C VAL A 62 -8.43 -13.82 7.84
N SER A 63 -7.90 -13.56 9.05
CA SER A 63 -6.62 -12.85 9.19
C SER A 63 -5.47 -13.85 9.10
N ILE A 64 -4.58 -13.62 8.14
CA ILE A 64 -3.42 -14.46 7.91
C ILE A 64 -2.22 -13.82 8.59
N SER A 65 -1.67 -14.53 9.57
CA SER A 65 -0.41 -14.16 10.21
C SER A 65 0.67 -15.14 9.78
N VAL A 66 1.64 -14.66 9.02
CA VAL A 66 2.80 -15.43 8.59
C VAL A 66 4.07 -14.72 9.07
N ASP A 67 5.07 -15.50 9.50
CA ASP A 67 6.37 -14.93 9.84
C ASP A 67 7.03 -14.32 8.60
N THR A 68 7.12 -12.99 8.58
CA THR A 68 7.69 -12.22 7.48
C THR A 68 9.19 -12.43 7.28
N ASN A 69 9.87 -13.01 8.27
CA ASN A 69 11.29 -13.35 8.18
C ASN A 69 11.54 -14.75 7.60
N ALA A 70 10.50 -15.53 7.36
CA ALA A 70 10.63 -16.85 6.78
C ALA A 70 11.06 -16.78 5.32
N ALA A 71 12.04 -17.61 4.93
CA ALA A 71 12.53 -17.70 3.53
C ALA A 71 11.43 -18.01 2.50
N HIS A 72 10.30 -18.56 2.94
CA HIS A 72 9.13 -18.94 2.12
C HIS A 72 7.87 -18.14 2.48
N PHE A 73 8.03 -16.92 2.97
CA PHE A 73 6.92 -16.07 3.39
C PHE A 73 5.84 -15.92 2.31
N VAL A 74 6.23 -15.60 1.07
CA VAL A 74 5.30 -15.44 -0.06
C VAL A 74 4.54 -16.73 -0.35
N ASP A 75 5.24 -17.86 -0.37
CA ASP A 75 4.63 -19.16 -0.64
C ASP A 75 3.65 -19.56 0.46
N ALA A 76 4.02 -19.36 1.72
CA ALA A 76 3.17 -19.65 2.87
C ALA A 76 1.90 -18.79 2.86
N THR A 77 2.04 -17.49 2.59
CA THR A 77 0.92 -16.54 2.47
C THR A 77 0.00 -16.95 1.33
N THR A 78 0.56 -17.23 0.14
CA THR A 78 -0.19 -17.68 -1.03
C THR A 78 -0.96 -18.97 -0.74
N LYS A 79 -0.32 -19.94 -0.09
CA LYS A 79 -0.94 -21.22 0.29
C LYS A 79 -2.13 -21.00 1.22
N THR A 80 -1.97 -20.16 2.25
CA THR A 80 -3.04 -19.92 3.23
C THR A 80 -4.24 -19.20 2.59
N HIS A 81 -4.02 -18.22 1.73
CA HIS A 81 -5.09 -17.58 0.95
C HIS A 81 -5.83 -18.59 0.07
N ARG A 82 -5.09 -19.42 -0.67
CA ARG A 82 -5.64 -20.46 -1.55
C ARG A 82 -6.51 -21.45 -0.76
N GLU A 83 -6.03 -21.92 0.36
CA GLU A 83 -6.76 -22.86 1.22
C GLU A 83 -8.03 -22.22 1.79
N SER A 84 -7.97 -20.98 2.25
CA SER A 84 -9.12 -20.22 2.73
C SER A 84 -10.19 -20.04 1.66
N TYR A 85 -9.79 -19.74 0.44
CA TYR A 85 -10.73 -19.60 -0.67
C TYR A 85 -11.34 -20.94 -1.07
N ARG A 86 -10.53 -21.99 -1.26
CA ARG A 86 -10.99 -23.33 -1.68
C ARG A 86 -11.88 -24.02 -0.65
N SER A 87 -11.68 -23.72 0.63
CA SER A 87 -12.55 -24.23 1.71
C SER A 87 -13.84 -23.42 1.87
N GLY A 88 -14.02 -22.34 1.11
CA GLY A 88 -15.18 -21.47 1.20
C GLY A 88 -15.20 -20.55 2.43
N LEU A 89 -14.08 -20.43 3.16
CA LEU A 89 -13.96 -19.52 4.30
C LEU A 89 -13.93 -18.05 3.86
N CYS A 90 -13.44 -17.78 2.64
CA CYS A 90 -13.49 -16.43 2.07
C CYS A 90 -13.99 -16.47 0.62
N SER A 91 -14.53 -15.35 0.17
CA SER A 91 -14.98 -15.14 -1.22
C SER A 91 -13.95 -14.42 -2.07
N VAL A 92 -13.00 -13.72 -1.42
CA VAL A 92 -11.95 -12.94 -2.05
C VAL A 92 -10.73 -12.84 -1.12
N CYS A 93 -9.55 -12.80 -1.73
CA CYS A 93 -8.29 -12.58 -1.03
C CYS A 93 -7.88 -11.12 -1.16
N ILE A 94 -7.31 -10.54 -0.11
CA ILE A 94 -6.79 -9.17 -0.07
C ILE A 94 -5.36 -9.22 0.44
N THR A 95 -4.42 -8.76 -0.37
CA THR A 95 -2.98 -8.78 -0.06
C THR A 95 -2.32 -7.47 -0.50
N ASN A 96 -1.22 -7.07 0.13
CA ASN A 96 -0.36 -6.01 -0.40
C ASN A 96 0.88 -6.56 -1.13
N ILE A 97 0.98 -7.89 -1.27
CA ILE A 97 2.11 -8.55 -1.87
C ILE A 97 1.77 -8.91 -3.31
N ARG A 98 2.40 -8.24 -4.26
CA ARG A 98 2.11 -8.43 -5.69
C ARG A 98 2.28 -9.88 -6.13
N ASN A 99 3.37 -10.53 -5.76
CA ASN A 99 3.62 -11.93 -6.15
C ASN A 99 2.53 -12.89 -5.64
N VAL A 100 1.93 -12.62 -4.47
CA VAL A 100 0.79 -13.36 -3.94
C VAL A 100 -0.43 -13.14 -4.84
N GLN A 101 -0.74 -11.87 -5.15
CA GLN A 101 -1.86 -11.53 -6.01
C GLN A 101 -1.73 -12.16 -7.40
N ASP A 102 -0.56 -12.02 -8.04
CA ASP A 102 -0.32 -12.53 -9.41
C ASP A 102 -0.48 -14.06 -9.44
N THR A 103 0.04 -14.76 -8.44
CA THR A 103 -0.09 -16.23 -8.34
C THR A 103 -1.54 -16.66 -8.15
N LEU A 104 -2.28 -16.02 -7.24
CA LEU A 104 -3.68 -16.35 -7.00
C LEU A 104 -4.57 -16.01 -8.21
N ALA A 105 -4.31 -14.89 -8.87
CA ALA A 105 -5.03 -14.49 -10.08
C ALA A 105 -4.79 -15.46 -11.24
N ALA A 106 -3.56 -15.95 -11.41
CA ALA A 106 -3.25 -16.99 -12.40
C ALA A 106 -3.99 -18.32 -12.15
N GLU A 107 -4.35 -18.60 -10.89
CA GLU A 107 -5.17 -19.75 -10.50
C GLU A 107 -6.69 -19.49 -10.60
N GLY A 108 -7.11 -18.31 -11.06
CA GLY A 108 -8.52 -17.91 -11.14
C GLY A 108 -9.15 -17.57 -9.77
N ILE A 109 -8.34 -17.36 -8.74
CA ILE A 109 -8.81 -16.99 -7.39
C ILE A 109 -8.96 -15.47 -7.34
N PRO A 110 -10.13 -14.92 -6.99
CA PRO A 110 -10.33 -13.49 -6.82
C PRO A 110 -9.36 -12.92 -5.78
N CYS A 111 -8.49 -12.02 -6.20
CA CYS A 111 -7.50 -11.41 -5.32
C CYS A 111 -7.35 -9.92 -5.64
N VAL A 112 -7.43 -9.09 -4.60
CA VAL A 112 -7.26 -7.64 -4.69
C VAL A 112 -5.92 -7.26 -4.09
N LEU A 113 -5.12 -6.50 -4.85
CA LEU A 113 -3.91 -5.89 -4.33
C LEU A 113 -4.29 -4.62 -3.55
N MET A 114 -3.98 -4.62 -2.27
CA MET A 114 -4.18 -3.48 -1.39
C MET A 114 -2.98 -2.53 -1.50
N ALA A 115 -3.20 -1.34 -2.04
CA ALA A 115 -2.17 -0.31 -2.16
C ALA A 115 -2.32 0.75 -1.06
N PRO A 116 -1.23 1.36 -0.58
CA PRO A 116 -1.29 2.48 0.33
C PRO A 116 -2.10 3.65 -0.25
N SER A 117 -2.82 4.37 0.60
CA SER A 117 -3.54 5.58 0.19
C SER A 117 -2.58 6.75 -0.13
N SER A 118 -3.03 7.70 -0.95
CA SER A 118 -2.28 8.93 -1.23
C SER A 118 -1.92 9.68 0.07
N ASP A 119 -2.83 9.69 1.04
CA ASP A 119 -2.61 10.36 2.33
C ASP A 119 -1.51 9.68 3.15
N ASN A 120 -1.36 8.35 3.03
CA ASN A 120 -0.26 7.63 3.65
C ASN A 120 1.08 8.02 3.04
N TYR A 121 1.17 8.11 1.71
CA TYR A 121 2.38 8.60 1.05
C TYR A 121 2.73 10.02 1.53
N ILE A 122 1.77 10.94 1.54
CA ILE A 122 1.96 12.32 1.99
C ILE A 122 2.42 12.36 3.46
N SER A 123 1.81 11.55 4.31
CA SER A 123 2.15 11.49 5.73
C SER A 123 3.56 10.98 5.96
N GLU A 124 3.99 9.93 5.25
CA GLU A 124 5.35 9.39 5.38
C GLU A 124 6.39 10.34 4.79
N VAL A 125 6.08 11.06 3.70
CA VAL A 125 6.95 12.14 3.18
C VAL A 125 7.11 13.25 4.21
N ARG A 126 6.03 13.72 4.85
CA ARG A 126 6.09 14.72 5.91
C ARG A 126 6.95 14.26 7.10
N ARG A 127 6.81 13.01 7.51
CA ARG A 127 7.62 12.41 8.58
C ARG A 127 9.09 12.31 8.19
N LEU A 128 9.39 12.01 6.94
CA LEU A 128 10.75 12.00 6.39
C LEU A 128 11.37 13.39 6.45
N ILE A 129 10.63 14.40 6.02
CA ILE A 129 11.02 15.80 6.06
C ILE A 129 11.32 16.26 7.50
N LEU A 130 10.41 15.96 8.43
CA LEU A 130 10.62 16.28 9.85
C LEU A 130 11.85 15.57 10.43
N SER A 131 12.04 14.31 10.10
CA SER A 131 13.21 13.53 10.53
C SER A 131 14.51 14.10 9.97
N TRP A 132 14.47 14.61 8.73
CA TRP A 132 15.60 15.28 8.11
C TRP A 132 15.93 16.59 8.82
N HIS A 133 14.95 17.47 9.07
CA HIS A 133 15.16 18.73 9.80
C HIS A 133 15.77 18.52 11.18
N VAL A 134 15.33 17.49 11.91
CA VAL A 134 15.89 17.16 13.22
C VAL A 134 17.36 16.74 13.10
N LYS A 135 17.69 15.96 12.06
CA LYS A 135 19.09 15.54 11.82
C LYS A 135 19.98 16.68 11.34
N GLU A 136 19.47 17.61 10.54
CA GLU A 136 20.23 18.73 10.00
C GLU A 136 20.64 19.70 11.12
N LYS A 137 19.73 19.97 12.07
CA LYS A 137 20.07 20.75 13.27
C LYS A 137 21.15 20.09 14.14
N ALA A 138 21.39 18.79 13.95
CA ALA A 138 22.37 18.04 14.74
C ALA A 138 23.73 17.86 14.03
N LYS A 139 23.82 18.06 12.71
CA LYS A 139 25.06 17.90 11.91
C LYS A 139 24.97 18.69 10.61
N GLU A 140 25.99 19.48 10.29
CA GLU A 140 26.21 20.06 8.97
C GLU A 140 26.55 18.95 7.95
N GLY A 141 25.53 18.36 7.34
CA GLY A 141 25.70 17.29 6.36
C GLY A 141 24.60 17.29 5.29
N SER A 142 24.93 16.77 4.11
CA SER A 142 23.98 16.61 3.01
C SER A 142 23.09 15.38 3.21
N VAL A 143 21.79 15.52 2.97
CA VAL A 143 20.80 14.42 3.02
C VAL A 143 20.25 14.15 1.62
N ILE A 144 20.25 12.89 1.21
CA ILE A 144 19.63 12.45 -0.03
C ILE A 144 18.30 11.77 0.31
N ILE A 145 17.20 12.32 -0.20
CA ILE A 145 15.87 11.72 -0.08
C ILE A 145 15.53 11.05 -1.40
N ARG A 146 15.29 9.75 -1.37
CA ARG A 146 14.80 8.99 -2.52
C ARG A 146 13.38 8.52 -2.23
N ILE A 147 12.44 8.92 -3.08
CA ILE A 147 11.04 8.50 -3.00
C ILE A 147 10.80 7.52 -4.14
N HIS A 148 10.42 6.29 -3.78
CA HIS A 148 9.94 5.28 -4.73
C HIS A 148 8.43 5.20 -4.61
N ALA A 149 7.73 5.49 -5.70
CA ALA A 149 6.30 5.26 -5.84
C ALA A 149 6.09 4.10 -6.82
N GLU A 150 5.61 2.97 -6.33
CA GLU A 150 5.15 1.89 -7.20
C GLU A 150 3.70 2.14 -7.61
N ILE A 151 3.49 2.43 -8.89
CA ILE A 151 2.16 2.53 -9.47
C ILE A 151 1.75 1.11 -9.87
N SER A 152 0.70 0.59 -9.25
CA SER A 152 0.20 -0.75 -9.57
C SER A 152 -0.32 -0.80 -11.01
N GLY A 153 0.06 -1.84 -11.78
CA GLY A 153 -0.26 -1.97 -13.21
C GLY A 153 -1.75 -1.92 -13.57
N ASP A 154 -2.65 -2.18 -12.61
CA ASP A 154 -4.10 -2.08 -12.79
C ASP A 154 -4.60 -0.64 -13.03
N TYR A 155 -3.79 0.37 -12.70
CA TYR A 155 -4.12 1.77 -12.97
C TYR A 155 -4.13 2.11 -14.47
N TYR A 156 -3.46 1.32 -15.31
CA TYR A 156 -3.41 1.57 -16.76
C TYR A 156 -4.66 1.12 -17.52
N LEU A 157 -5.51 0.29 -16.92
CA LEU A 157 -6.70 -0.25 -17.58
C LEU A 157 -7.93 0.67 -17.49
N ASN A 158 -7.93 1.65 -16.60
CA ASN A 158 -9.04 2.57 -16.43
C ASN A 158 -8.58 4.02 -16.58
N ARG A 159 -9.01 4.68 -17.68
CA ARG A 159 -8.64 6.06 -18.00
C ARG A 159 -8.93 7.06 -16.85
N LYS A 160 -9.99 6.82 -16.07
CA LYS A 160 -10.37 7.67 -14.94
C LYS A 160 -9.41 7.52 -13.76
N THR A 161 -8.97 6.31 -13.49
CA THR A 161 -8.01 5.98 -12.42
C THR A 161 -6.61 6.46 -12.80
N MET A 162 -6.24 6.36 -14.08
CA MET A 162 -4.97 6.89 -14.59
C MET A 162 -4.88 8.42 -14.42
N VAL A 163 -5.93 9.15 -14.74
CA VAL A 163 -5.98 10.61 -14.55
C VAL A 163 -5.84 10.98 -13.08
N GLN A 164 -6.52 10.26 -12.19
CA GLN A 164 -6.41 10.50 -10.74
C GLN A 164 -5.00 10.24 -10.22
N SER A 165 -4.36 9.16 -10.65
CA SER A 165 -2.98 8.83 -10.24
C SER A 165 -1.97 9.87 -10.75
N VAL A 166 -2.16 10.40 -11.97
CA VAL A 166 -1.33 11.49 -12.50
C VAL A 166 -1.52 12.77 -11.70
N LEU A 167 -2.77 13.10 -11.32
CA LEU A 167 -3.05 14.25 -10.47
C LEU A 167 -2.45 14.12 -9.07
N ASP A 168 -2.48 12.93 -8.48
CA ASP A 168 -1.90 12.66 -7.16
C ASP A 168 -0.37 12.72 -7.21
N LEU A 169 0.25 12.22 -8.28
CA LEU A 169 1.68 12.39 -8.53
C LEU A 169 2.07 13.84 -8.75
N ALA A 170 1.25 14.61 -9.48
CA ALA A 170 1.48 16.03 -9.69
C ALA A 170 1.40 16.81 -8.37
N LYS A 171 0.42 16.53 -7.52
CA LYS A 171 0.33 17.11 -6.17
C LYS A 171 1.52 16.74 -5.29
N LEU A 172 1.98 15.49 -5.35
CA LEU A 172 3.17 15.05 -4.64
C LEU A 172 4.41 15.80 -5.13
N ALA A 173 4.57 15.94 -6.45
CA ALA A 173 5.67 16.69 -7.06
C ALA A 173 5.63 18.18 -6.65
N GLU A 174 4.45 18.81 -6.63
CA GLU A 174 4.26 20.18 -6.15
C GLU A 174 4.69 20.34 -4.69
N GLN A 175 4.30 19.42 -3.80
CA GLN A 175 4.72 19.44 -2.39
C GLN A 175 6.23 19.26 -2.25
N ILE A 176 6.85 18.43 -3.07
CA ILE A 176 8.31 18.24 -3.09
C ILE A 176 9.02 19.53 -3.57
N VAL A 177 8.49 20.20 -4.60
CA VAL A 177 9.01 21.46 -5.12
C VAL A 177 8.89 22.58 -4.06
N LEU A 178 7.74 22.71 -3.42
CA LEU A 178 7.52 23.66 -2.34
C LEU A 178 8.49 23.43 -1.18
N PHE A 179 8.73 22.18 -0.84
CA PHE A 179 9.73 21.82 0.17
C PHE A 179 11.15 22.21 -0.27
N ALA A 180 11.53 21.89 -1.51
CA ALA A 180 12.84 22.24 -2.06
C ALA A 180 13.08 23.76 -2.07
N GLN A 181 12.03 24.57 -2.26
CA GLN A 181 12.09 26.03 -2.17
C GLN A 181 12.27 26.53 -0.73
N LEU A 182 11.71 25.83 0.26
CA LEU A 182 11.84 26.17 1.68
C LEU A 182 13.24 25.83 2.23
N VAL A 183 13.92 24.88 1.61
CA VAL A 183 15.26 24.43 1.99
C VAL A 183 16.24 25.02 0.98
N SER A 184 16.81 26.20 1.32
CA SER A 184 17.79 26.89 0.47
C SER A 184 18.91 25.95 0.04
N GLY A 185 19.01 25.64 -1.25
CA GLY A 185 20.05 24.80 -1.82
C GLY A 185 19.66 23.34 -2.10
N ALA A 186 18.40 22.96 -1.99
CA ALA A 186 17.96 21.64 -2.38
C ALA A 186 17.90 21.48 -3.90
N TYR A 187 18.55 20.45 -4.42
CA TYR A 187 18.43 20.00 -5.82
C TYR A 187 17.40 18.91 -5.93
N LEU A 188 16.33 19.16 -6.69
CA LEU A 188 15.40 18.12 -7.10
C LEU A 188 15.90 17.48 -8.40
N ARG A 189 16.32 16.22 -8.34
CA ARG A 189 16.53 15.42 -9.53
C ARG A 189 15.37 14.44 -9.63
N MET A 190 14.44 14.70 -10.52
CA MET A 190 13.50 13.67 -10.98
C MET A 190 14.31 12.73 -11.87
N GLY A 191 14.52 11.49 -11.41
CA GLY A 191 15.17 10.48 -12.23
C GLY A 191 14.28 10.19 -13.43
N GLU A 192 14.86 10.18 -14.63
CA GLU A 192 14.34 9.43 -15.75
C GLU A 192 14.32 7.98 -15.30
N GLN A 193 13.21 7.52 -14.80
CA GLN A 193 12.94 6.10 -14.76
C GLN A 193 12.02 5.82 -15.90
N ASP A 194 12.63 5.19 -16.87
CA ASP A 194 12.10 4.24 -17.78
C ASP A 194 10.61 3.95 -17.54
N PHE A 195 9.77 4.73 -18.22
CA PHE A 195 8.45 4.32 -18.57
C PHE A 195 8.62 3.34 -19.73
N ALA A 196 8.93 2.09 -19.41
CA ALA A 196 8.86 0.97 -20.34
C ALA A 196 7.53 0.26 -20.18
#